data_b5deae77f68ea78512907892a74063d0
#
_entry.id   b5deae77f68ea78512907892a74063d0
#
_cell.length_a   1.000
_cell.length_b   1.000
_cell.length_c   1.000
_cell.angle_alpha   90.00
_cell.angle_beta   90.00
_cell.angle_gamma   90.00
#
_symmetry.space_group_name_H-M   'P 1'
#
loop_
_entity.id
_entity.type
_entity.pdbx_description
1 polymer ?
#
loop_
_entity_poly.entity_id
_entity_poly.type
_entity_poly.pdbx_seq_one_letter_code
_entity_poly.pdbx_strand_id
1 'polypeptide(L)'
;MADRTRARLGFSRGKRFFEKLVREAVELLPPELRSRLENVAFIVEDDSPPHSEEGEENGQEWLGLYHGISQRDRGFWYGNVLPDRIIIYRRPLERISTSSQDLKENVRQTVFHEVGHYFGFDEENLRRLEEGDF
;
A
#
# COMPACT_ATOMS: atom_id res chain seq x y z
N MET A 1 -8.61 28.49 -12.59
CA MET A 1 -8.90 28.31 -11.18
C MET A 1 -9.02 26.88 -10.82
N ALA A 2 -9.67 26.11 -11.64
CA ALA A 2 -9.76 24.68 -11.37
C ALA A 2 -8.39 24.05 -11.28
N ASP A 3 -7.47 24.53 -12.10
CA ASP A 3 -6.13 23.94 -12.11
C ASP A 3 -5.40 24.14 -10.81
N ARG A 4 -5.53 25.32 -10.22
CA ARG A 4 -4.87 25.58 -8.97
C ARG A 4 -5.47 24.76 -7.85
N THR A 5 -6.78 24.58 -7.89
CA THR A 5 -7.45 23.75 -6.90
C THR A 5 -6.96 22.32 -7.01
N ARG A 6 -6.85 21.82 -8.23
CA ARG A 6 -6.39 20.46 -8.44
C ARG A 6 -4.97 20.28 -7.96
N ALA A 7 -4.11 21.28 -8.21
CA ALA A 7 -2.73 21.18 -7.77
C ALA A 7 -2.64 21.08 -6.24
N ARG A 8 -3.53 21.79 -5.54
CA ARG A 8 -3.51 21.73 -4.09
C ARG A 8 -4.08 20.42 -3.55
N LEU A 9 -4.87 19.73 -4.35
CA LEU A 9 -5.45 18.45 -3.93
C LEU A 9 -4.59 17.27 -4.26
N GLY A 10 -3.41 17.51 -4.86
CA GLY A 10 -2.52 16.45 -5.18
C GLY A 10 -2.46 16.19 -6.67
N PHE A 11 -1.77 15.12 -7.04
CA PHE A 11 -1.51 14.78 -8.42
C PHE A 11 -2.38 13.60 -8.84
N SER A 12 -3.07 13.73 -9.98
CA SER A 12 -3.93 12.65 -10.45
C SER A 12 -3.68 12.38 -11.93
N ARG A 13 -3.42 11.14 -12.27
CA ARG A 13 -3.23 10.66 -13.63
C ARG A 13 -4.23 9.57 -14.00
N GLY A 14 -5.16 9.25 -13.10
CA GLY A 14 -6.18 8.27 -13.36
C GLY A 14 -5.83 6.89 -12.83
N LYS A 15 -6.86 6.04 -12.84
CA LYS A 15 -6.75 4.75 -12.17
C LYS A 15 -5.80 3.79 -12.88
N ARG A 16 -5.80 3.81 -14.22
CA ARG A 16 -4.94 2.91 -14.96
C ARG A 16 -3.47 3.19 -14.73
N PHE A 17 -3.12 4.47 -14.70
CA PHE A 17 -1.75 4.87 -14.40
C PHE A 17 -1.39 4.43 -12.99
N PHE A 18 -2.31 4.61 -12.06
CA PHE A 18 -2.07 4.25 -10.67
C PHE A 18 -1.87 2.74 -10.53
N GLU A 19 -2.68 1.94 -11.21
CA GLU A 19 -2.53 0.50 -11.15
C GLU A 19 -1.18 0.05 -11.69
N LYS A 20 -0.69 0.75 -12.71
CA LYS A 20 0.65 0.45 -13.22
C LYS A 20 1.71 0.72 -12.16
N LEU A 21 1.57 1.82 -11.42
CA LEU A 21 2.51 2.13 -10.36
C LEU A 21 2.52 1.07 -9.26
N VAL A 22 1.35 0.55 -8.93
CA VAL A 22 1.27 -0.51 -7.93
C VAL A 22 1.99 -1.76 -8.43
N ARG A 23 1.76 -2.15 -9.69
CA ARG A 23 2.46 -3.30 -10.24
C ARG A 23 3.97 -3.12 -10.23
N GLU A 24 4.42 -1.92 -10.60
CA GLU A 24 5.85 -1.64 -10.62
C GLU A 24 6.43 -1.68 -9.22
N ALA A 25 5.68 -1.20 -8.23
CA ALA A 25 6.15 -1.24 -6.85
C ALA A 25 6.33 -2.67 -6.36
N VAL A 26 5.39 -3.55 -6.70
CA VAL A 26 5.51 -4.95 -6.31
C VAL A 26 6.78 -5.56 -6.92
N GLU A 27 7.09 -5.19 -8.16
CA GLU A 27 8.28 -5.70 -8.81
C GLU A 27 9.57 -5.18 -8.21
N LEU A 28 9.50 -4.05 -7.51
CA LEU A 28 10.67 -3.49 -6.84
C LEU A 28 10.96 -4.12 -5.48
N LEU A 29 10.06 -4.94 -4.98
CA LEU A 29 10.32 -5.63 -3.72
C LEU A 29 11.59 -6.47 -3.84
N PRO A 30 12.33 -6.62 -2.72
CA PRO A 30 13.47 -7.53 -2.74
C PRO A 30 13.03 -8.89 -3.26
N PRO A 31 13.78 -9.49 -4.18
CA PRO A 31 13.36 -10.76 -4.78
C PRO A 31 13.07 -11.84 -3.76
N GLU A 32 13.81 -11.84 -2.65
CA GLU A 32 13.59 -12.84 -1.61
C GLU A 32 12.21 -12.74 -1.01
N LEU A 33 11.73 -11.51 -0.83
CA LEU A 33 10.39 -11.32 -0.28
C LEU A 33 9.34 -11.55 -1.34
N ARG A 34 9.59 -11.05 -2.55
CA ARG A 34 8.59 -11.20 -3.61
C ARG A 34 8.32 -12.68 -3.88
N SER A 35 9.33 -13.51 -3.84
CA SER A 35 9.16 -14.92 -4.11
C SER A 35 8.39 -15.65 -3.02
N ARG A 36 8.26 -15.04 -1.86
CA ARG A 36 7.53 -15.63 -0.74
C ARG A 36 6.09 -15.13 -0.63
N LEU A 37 5.68 -14.26 -1.52
CA LEU A 37 4.28 -13.82 -1.53
C LEU A 37 3.41 -14.97 -2.03
N GLU A 38 2.49 -15.41 -1.18
CA GLU A 38 1.62 -16.52 -1.50
C GLU A 38 0.20 -16.15 -1.15
N ASN A 39 -0.71 -16.42 -2.08
CA ASN A 39 -2.13 -16.27 -1.82
C ASN A 39 -2.48 -14.87 -1.32
N VAL A 40 -1.98 -13.86 -2.01
CA VAL A 40 -2.28 -12.47 -1.67
C VAL A 40 -2.68 -11.75 -2.95
N ALA A 41 -3.73 -10.94 -2.85
CA ALA A 41 -4.22 -10.14 -3.96
C ALA A 41 -3.91 -8.68 -3.70
N PHE A 42 -3.40 -7.99 -4.72
CA PHE A 42 -3.16 -6.56 -4.66
C PHE A 42 -4.34 -5.87 -5.33
N ILE A 43 -5.02 -5.02 -4.60
CA ILE A 43 -6.27 -4.41 -5.05
C ILE A 43 -6.13 -2.90 -4.97
N VAL A 44 -6.56 -2.21 -6.02
CA VAL A 44 -6.62 -0.74 -6.01
C VAL A 44 -8.06 -0.34 -5.79
N GLU A 45 -8.29 0.52 -4.81
CA GLU A 45 -9.59 1.13 -4.60
C GLU A 45 -9.43 2.63 -4.63
N ASP A 46 -10.47 3.32 -5.09
CA ASP A 46 -10.37 4.76 -5.26
C ASP A 46 -10.35 5.50 -3.94
N ASP A 47 -11.15 5.08 -2.99
CA ASP A 47 -11.30 5.81 -1.73
C ASP A 47 -11.08 4.90 -0.55
N SER A 48 -10.49 5.44 0.50
CA SER A 48 -10.39 4.70 1.74
C SER A 48 -11.77 4.64 2.39
N PRO A 49 -12.01 3.66 3.26
CA PRO A 49 -13.30 3.58 3.95
C PRO A 49 -13.53 4.80 4.81
N PRO A 50 -14.78 5.06 5.15
CA PRO A 50 -15.06 6.13 6.11
C PRO A 50 -14.25 5.87 7.37
N HIS A 51 -13.79 6.96 7.97
CA HIS A 51 -12.98 6.85 9.15
C HIS A 51 -13.69 6.16 10.26
N SER A 52 -13.04 5.20 10.85
CA SER A 52 -13.48 4.67 12.12
C SER A 52 -12.55 5.23 13.15
N GLU A 53 -12.94 5.13 14.37
CA GLU A 53 -12.16 5.69 15.45
C GLU A 53 -10.79 5.11 15.54
N GLU A 54 -10.61 3.92 15.02
CA GLU A 54 -9.34 3.26 15.16
C GLU A 54 -8.33 3.67 14.14
N GLY A 55 -8.76 4.14 13.01
CA GLY A 55 -7.86 4.33 11.91
C GLY A 55 -7.43 5.74 11.71
N GLU A 56 -7.92 6.67 12.54
CA GLU A 56 -7.70 8.01 12.10
C GLU A 56 -7.22 8.92 13.15
N GLU A 57 -6.19 8.49 13.79
CA GLU A 57 -5.51 9.42 14.59
C GLU A 57 -5.15 10.60 13.74
N ASN A 58 -5.55 11.76 14.17
CA ASN A 58 -5.25 13.00 13.46
C ASN A 58 -6.02 13.20 12.18
N GLY A 59 -7.07 12.44 11.97
CA GLY A 59 -7.92 12.64 10.80
C GLY A 59 -7.26 12.28 9.49
N GLN A 60 -6.23 11.45 9.51
CA GLN A 60 -5.55 11.09 8.28
C GLN A 60 -6.23 9.93 7.59
N GLU A 61 -6.27 9.98 6.26
CA GLU A 61 -6.83 8.89 5.48
C GLU A 61 -5.86 7.73 5.44
N TRP A 62 -6.39 6.54 5.31
CA TRP A 62 -5.55 5.39 5.07
C TRP A 62 -4.99 5.45 3.65
N LEU A 63 -3.72 5.15 3.50
CA LEU A 63 -3.09 5.06 2.19
C LEU A 63 -3.11 3.64 1.66
N GLY A 64 -3.15 2.67 2.54
CA GLY A 64 -3.23 1.27 2.19
C GLY A 64 -3.70 0.46 3.38
N LEU A 65 -3.94 -0.82 3.14
CA LEU A 65 -4.41 -1.71 4.18
C LEU A 65 -4.07 -3.15 3.84
N TYR A 66 -3.45 -3.84 4.77
CA TYR A 66 -3.29 -5.28 4.68
C TYR A 66 -4.43 -5.93 5.45
N HIS A 67 -5.11 -6.87 4.84
CA HIS A 67 -6.21 -7.59 5.47
C HIS A 67 -5.99 -9.08 5.28
N GLY A 68 -5.74 -9.77 6.38
CA GLY A 68 -5.49 -11.20 6.34
C GLY A 68 -4.83 -11.65 7.63
N ILE A 69 -4.24 -12.82 7.58
CA ILE A 69 -3.47 -13.36 8.71
C ILE A 69 -2.01 -13.33 8.31
N SER A 70 -1.21 -12.53 9.02
CA SER A 70 0.17 -12.36 8.62
C SER A 70 0.89 -13.71 8.59
N GLN A 71 1.89 -13.81 7.74
CA GLN A 71 2.59 -15.06 7.56
C GLN A 71 3.23 -15.54 8.84
N ARG A 72 3.69 -14.63 9.68
CA ARG A 72 4.28 -14.99 10.95
C ARG A 72 3.28 -15.69 11.87
N ASP A 73 1.99 -15.37 11.73
CA ASP A 73 0.97 -15.88 12.64
C ASP A 73 0.19 -17.06 12.10
N ARG A 74 0.56 -17.56 10.91
CA ARG A 74 -0.17 -18.68 10.32
C ARG A 74 0.26 -19.99 10.93
N GLY A 75 -0.73 -20.81 11.25
CA GLY A 75 -0.48 -22.16 11.72
C GLY A 75 -0.60 -23.15 10.58
N PHE A 76 -0.37 -24.42 10.88
CA PHE A 76 -0.43 -25.45 9.87
C PHE A 76 -1.83 -25.65 9.32
N TRP A 77 -2.84 -25.15 10.01
CA TRP A 77 -4.23 -25.24 9.56
C TRP A 77 -4.61 -24.20 8.53
N TYR A 78 -3.69 -23.32 8.18
CA TYR A 78 -4.01 -22.19 7.31
C TYR A 78 -4.46 -22.60 5.91
N GLY A 79 -4.09 -23.56 5.36
CA GLY A 79 -4.28 -24.09 4.02
C GLY A 79 -5.27 -23.43 3.07
N ASN A 80 -6.55 -23.65 3.26
CA ASN A 80 -7.55 -23.33 2.23
C ASN A 80 -8.41 -22.15 2.56
N VAL A 81 -7.79 -21.00 2.80
CA VAL A 81 -8.55 -19.80 3.11
C VAL A 81 -8.53 -18.87 1.91
N LEU A 82 -9.37 -17.86 1.98
CA LEU A 82 -9.40 -16.83 0.95
C LEU A 82 -8.07 -16.10 0.92
N PRO A 83 -7.71 -15.52 -0.22
CA PRO A 83 -6.46 -14.78 -0.30
C PRO A 83 -6.42 -13.62 0.68
N ASP A 84 -5.25 -13.36 1.22
CA ASP A 84 -5.02 -12.11 1.90
C ASP A 84 -5.15 -10.99 0.89
N ARG A 85 -5.45 -9.80 1.36
CA ARG A 85 -5.61 -8.66 0.48
C ARG A 85 -4.72 -7.52 0.92
N ILE A 86 -4.07 -6.90 -0.02
CA ILE A 86 -3.36 -5.65 0.18
C ILE A 86 -4.06 -4.63 -0.68
N ILE A 87 -4.68 -3.64 -0.06
CA ILE A 87 -5.47 -2.64 -0.74
C ILE A 87 -4.69 -1.34 -0.74
N ILE A 88 -4.59 -0.72 -1.90
CA ILE A 88 -3.89 0.54 -2.05
C ILE A 88 -4.92 1.56 -2.49
N TYR A 89 -5.03 2.67 -1.76
CA TYR A 89 -6.09 3.64 -1.96
C TYR A 89 -5.60 4.77 -2.84
N ARG A 90 -6.22 4.91 -4.02
CA ARG A 90 -5.75 5.82 -5.04
C ARG A 90 -5.88 7.28 -4.66
N ARG A 91 -7.08 7.72 -4.29
CA ARG A 91 -7.27 9.14 -4.05
C ARG A 91 -6.52 9.67 -2.84
N PRO A 92 -6.48 8.95 -1.74
CA PRO A 92 -5.63 9.41 -0.64
C PRO A 92 -4.16 9.58 -1.04
N LEU A 93 -3.61 8.64 -1.81
CA LEU A 93 -2.22 8.77 -2.24
C LEU A 93 -2.03 9.91 -3.23
N GLU A 94 -3.00 10.11 -4.11
CA GLU A 94 -2.91 11.25 -5.03
C GLU A 94 -2.97 12.56 -4.28
N ARG A 95 -3.75 12.63 -3.22
CA ARG A 95 -3.88 13.88 -2.47
C ARG A 95 -2.60 14.31 -1.79
N ILE A 96 -1.77 13.37 -1.38
CA ILE A 96 -0.52 13.72 -0.71
C ILE A 96 0.64 13.87 -1.68
N SER A 97 0.40 13.63 -2.96
CA SER A 97 1.48 13.65 -3.94
C SER A 97 1.43 14.91 -4.77
N THR A 98 2.60 15.44 -5.13
CA THR A 98 2.70 16.71 -5.83
C THR A 98 3.14 16.54 -7.28
N SER A 99 3.51 15.34 -7.68
CA SER A 99 3.96 15.07 -9.04
C SER A 99 3.83 13.58 -9.30
N SER A 100 4.01 13.16 -10.55
CA SER A 100 3.96 11.73 -10.83
C SER A 100 5.14 11.01 -10.21
N GLN A 101 6.29 11.65 -10.10
CA GLN A 101 7.42 11.03 -9.44
C GLN A 101 7.16 10.86 -7.95
N ASP A 102 6.56 11.87 -7.34
CA ASP A 102 6.22 11.81 -5.93
C ASP A 102 5.16 10.73 -5.68
N LEU A 103 4.17 10.64 -6.57
CA LEU A 103 3.15 9.61 -6.47
C LEU A 103 3.77 8.23 -6.55
N LYS A 104 4.70 8.04 -7.48
CA LYS A 104 5.36 6.76 -7.65
C LYS A 104 6.07 6.35 -6.37
N GLU A 105 6.77 7.28 -5.73
CA GLU A 105 7.49 6.98 -4.50
C GLU A 105 6.52 6.69 -3.36
N ASN A 106 5.44 7.45 -3.27
CA ASN A 106 4.47 7.23 -2.21
C ASN A 106 3.75 5.90 -2.37
N VAL A 107 3.47 5.51 -3.61
CA VAL A 107 2.88 4.20 -3.86
C VAL A 107 3.86 3.09 -3.46
N ARG A 108 5.14 3.27 -3.82
CA ARG A 108 6.15 2.27 -3.47
C ARG A 108 6.22 2.09 -1.96
N GLN A 109 6.30 3.17 -1.22
CA GLN A 109 6.40 3.08 0.22
C GLN A 109 5.17 2.40 0.82
N THR A 110 4.00 2.71 0.30
CA THR A 110 2.77 2.12 0.81
C THR A 110 2.71 0.63 0.53
N VAL A 111 3.05 0.23 -0.69
CA VAL A 111 3.08 -1.18 -1.03
C VAL A 111 4.06 -1.92 -0.13
N PHE A 112 5.25 -1.38 0.05
CA PHE A 112 6.26 -2.02 0.88
C PHE A 112 5.80 -2.14 2.33
N HIS A 113 5.15 -1.10 2.83
CA HIS A 113 4.66 -1.11 4.19
C HIS A 113 3.63 -2.22 4.40
N GLU A 114 2.68 -2.35 3.47
CA GLU A 114 1.64 -3.36 3.61
C GLU A 114 2.19 -4.77 3.39
N VAL A 115 3.16 -4.91 2.52
CA VAL A 115 3.84 -6.20 2.37
C VAL A 115 4.57 -6.57 3.66
N GLY A 116 5.15 -5.58 4.34
CA GLY A 116 5.75 -5.83 5.63
C GLY A 116 4.76 -6.38 6.64
N HIS A 117 3.54 -5.84 6.63
CA HIS A 117 2.49 -6.39 7.49
C HIS A 117 2.13 -7.82 7.10
N TYR A 118 2.10 -8.09 5.82
CA TYR A 118 1.84 -9.45 5.35
C TYR A 118 2.85 -10.43 5.95
N PHE A 119 4.12 -10.04 6.02
CA PHE A 119 5.15 -10.91 6.59
C PHE A 119 5.20 -10.85 8.11
N GLY A 120 4.49 -9.92 8.73
CA GLY A 120 4.50 -9.79 10.19
C GLY A 120 5.73 -9.08 10.71
N PHE A 121 6.33 -8.18 9.92
CA PHE A 121 7.51 -7.46 10.32
C PHE A 121 7.23 -6.53 11.50
N ASP A 122 8.21 -6.37 12.37
CA ASP A 122 8.12 -5.38 13.44
C ASP A 122 8.48 -3.99 12.89
N GLU A 123 8.42 -2.99 13.74
CA GLU A 123 8.64 -1.60 13.31
C GLU A 123 10.00 -1.40 12.68
N GLU A 124 11.01 -2.01 13.28
CA GLU A 124 12.37 -1.85 12.75
C GLU A 124 12.51 -2.43 11.36
N ASN A 125 11.97 -3.62 11.15
CA ASN A 125 12.05 -4.26 9.85
C ASN A 125 11.18 -3.58 8.81
N LEU A 126 10.03 -3.04 9.23
CA LEU A 126 9.20 -2.24 8.33
C LEU A 126 9.97 -1.03 7.83
N ARG A 127 10.64 -0.33 8.76
CA ARG A 127 11.40 0.85 8.38
C ARG A 127 12.52 0.49 7.41
N ARG A 128 13.22 -0.60 7.68
CA ARG A 128 14.32 -1.02 6.81
C ARG A 128 13.81 -1.37 5.42
N LEU A 129 12.67 -2.03 5.35
CA LEU A 129 12.11 -2.40 4.06
C LEU A 129 11.73 -1.15 3.26
N GLU A 130 11.07 -0.20 3.92
CA GLU A 130 10.63 1.01 3.23
C GLU A 130 11.79 1.88 2.79
N GLU A 131 12.89 1.84 3.50
CA GLU A 131 14.06 2.64 3.17
C GLU A 131 15.00 1.95 2.18
N GLY A 132 14.66 0.74 1.78
CA GLY A 132 15.50 0.03 0.83
C GLY A 132 16.71 -0.62 1.44
N ASP A 133 16.70 -0.79 2.75
CA ASP A 133 17.83 -1.33 3.47
C ASP A 133 17.56 -2.76 3.91
N PHE A 134 17.19 -3.57 2.96
CA PHE A 134 16.74 -4.92 3.30
C PHE A 134 17.47 -5.97 2.47
#